data_914bbb34c1d2cfdb51cb5b70bcbfe98e
#
_entry.id   914bbb34c1d2cfdb51cb5b70bcbfe98e
#
_cell.length_a   1.000
_cell.length_b   1.000
_cell.length_c   1.000
_cell.angle_alpha   90.00
_cell.angle_beta   90.00
_cell.angle_gamma   90.00
#
_symmetry.space_group_name_H-M   'P 1'
#
loop_
_entity.id
_entity.type
_entity.pdbx_description
1 polymer ?
#
loop_
_entity_poly.entity_id
_entity_poly.type
_entity_poly.pdbx_seq_one_letter_code
_entity_poly.pdbx_strand_id
1 'polypeptide(L)'
;DSSQAHQLAEQLAQNLPAGEPAPTIPKASQLADAEKINVPFPSSQTVVRLGQIGIDHHNQNYFPLMVGNYILGGGTLVSRLGTEVREKRGLTYGIDSQFVPMLGEGPFIISLSTKNSEARNALHITQDTLIKFIKNGPNKEELTSAKQYLTGSFPLSLGSNTNIANLLLRMAFYHLPDNYLDTYVAKINAVTDAEIRQAFQQQVNPEKLLLVTVGQS
;
A
#
# COMPACT_ATOMS: atom_id res chain seq x y z
N ASP A 1 32.23 13.85 -9.40
CA ASP A 1 31.66 15.15 -9.10
C ASP A 1 30.40 15.41 -9.94
N SER A 2 29.69 16.51 -9.71
CA SER A 2 28.43 16.85 -10.40
C SER A 2 28.61 16.96 -11.93
N SER A 3 29.73 17.52 -12.39
CA SER A 3 30.03 17.66 -13.82
C SER A 3 30.17 16.31 -14.52
N GLN A 4 30.86 15.36 -13.91
CA GLN A 4 30.99 14.00 -14.44
C GLN A 4 29.63 13.29 -14.47
N ALA A 5 28.79 13.50 -13.46
CA ALA A 5 27.46 12.90 -13.43
C ALA A 5 26.58 13.44 -14.59
N HIS A 6 26.62 14.75 -14.85
CA HIS A 6 25.91 15.32 -16.00
C HIS A 6 26.42 14.78 -17.33
N GLN A 7 27.75 14.73 -17.54
CA GLN A 7 28.33 14.17 -18.77
C GLN A 7 27.92 12.72 -19.02
N LEU A 8 27.91 11.88 -17.96
CA LEU A 8 27.45 10.49 -18.07
C LEU A 8 25.96 10.40 -18.42
N ALA A 9 25.13 11.23 -17.79
CA ALA A 9 23.69 11.27 -18.08
C ALA A 9 23.42 11.70 -19.53
N GLU A 10 24.12 12.72 -20.03
CA GLU A 10 24.03 13.15 -21.41
C GLU A 10 24.48 12.07 -22.40
N GLN A 11 25.60 11.40 -22.14
CA GLN A 11 26.08 10.29 -22.96
C GLN A 11 25.07 9.12 -23.03
N LEU A 12 24.43 8.79 -21.92
CA LEU A 12 23.38 7.75 -21.89
C LEU A 12 22.16 8.21 -22.69
N ALA A 13 21.71 9.46 -22.50
CA ALA A 13 20.52 9.98 -23.16
C ALA A 13 20.70 10.10 -24.68
N GLN A 14 21.89 10.52 -25.15
CA GLN A 14 22.20 10.68 -26.58
C GLN A 14 22.13 9.33 -27.36
N ASN A 15 22.34 8.22 -26.69
CA ASN A 15 22.28 6.89 -27.29
C ASN A 15 20.86 6.28 -27.32
N LEU A 16 19.88 6.95 -26.72
CA LEU A 16 18.48 6.51 -26.77
C LEU A 16 17.86 6.93 -28.11
N PRO A 17 17.19 6.01 -28.84
CA PRO A 17 16.51 6.38 -30.06
C PRO A 17 15.35 7.34 -29.76
N ALA A 18 15.16 8.33 -30.62
CA ALA A 18 13.96 9.14 -30.58
C ALA A 18 12.73 8.28 -30.86
N GLY A 19 11.67 8.50 -30.13
CA GLY A 19 10.40 7.77 -30.29
C GLY A 19 9.20 8.70 -30.01
N GLU A 20 8.01 8.21 -30.36
CA GLU A 20 6.78 8.89 -29.98
C GLU A 20 6.59 8.87 -28.48
N PRO A 21 6.03 9.93 -27.87
CA PRO A 21 5.68 9.94 -26.46
C PRO A 21 4.75 8.78 -26.10
N ALA A 22 4.94 8.19 -24.93
CA ALA A 22 4.05 7.16 -24.44
C ALA A 22 2.60 7.70 -24.36
N PRO A 23 1.59 6.88 -24.71
CA PRO A 23 0.20 7.31 -24.61
C PRO A 23 -0.18 7.58 -23.15
N THR A 24 -1.16 8.44 -22.93
CA THR A 24 -1.72 8.71 -21.61
C THR A 24 -2.30 7.44 -21.01
N ILE A 25 -2.02 7.19 -19.73
CA ILE A 25 -2.57 6.06 -19.01
C ILE A 25 -4.08 6.29 -18.81
N PRO A 26 -4.95 5.39 -19.28
CA PRO A 26 -6.37 5.54 -19.07
C PRO A 26 -6.73 5.40 -17.58
N LYS A 27 -7.78 6.11 -17.14
CA LYS A 27 -8.31 5.91 -15.80
C LYS A 27 -8.80 4.46 -15.62
N ALA A 28 -8.43 3.87 -14.50
CA ALA A 28 -8.94 2.57 -14.10
C ALA A 28 -10.45 2.69 -13.75
N SER A 29 -11.24 1.68 -14.15
CA SER A 29 -12.67 1.64 -13.84
C SER A 29 -12.91 0.92 -12.52
N GLN A 30 -13.59 1.58 -11.59
CA GLN A 30 -14.04 0.95 -10.34
C GLN A 30 -15.04 -0.17 -10.63
N LEU A 31 -15.02 -1.21 -9.81
CA LEU A 31 -16.06 -2.24 -9.86
C LEU A 31 -17.41 -1.62 -9.50
N ALA A 32 -18.45 -1.99 -10.25
CA ALA A 32 -19.83 -1.61 -9.94
C ALA A 32 -20.29 -2.28 -8.63
N ASP A 33 -19.98 -3.57 -8.50
CA ASP A 33 -20.33 -4.43 -7.37
C ASP A 33 -19.12 -5.28 -6.95
N ALA A 34 -19.24 -5.96 -5.78
CA ALA A 34 -18.23 -6.91 -5.35
C ALA A 34 -18.16 -8.10 -6.32
N GLU A 35 -16.95 -8.50 -6.65
CA GLU A 35 -16.69 -9.69 -7.48
C GLU A 35 -15.96 -10.77 -6.67
N LYS A 36 -16.25 -12.03 -7.02
CA LYS A 36 -15.57 -13.19 -6.43
C LYS A 36 -15.05 -14.10 -7.52
N ILE A 37 -13.75 -14.34 -7.51
CA ILE A 37 -13.09 -15.28 -8.42
C ILE A 37 -12.48 -16.38 -7.56
N ASN A 38 -12.94 -17.62 -7.77
CA ASN A 38 -12.37 -18.80 -7.12
C ASN A 38 -11.62 -19.63 -8.17
N VAL A 39 -10.32 -19.83 -7.96
CA VAL A 39 -9.47 -20.66 -8.80
C VAL A 39 -9.15 -21.94 -8.04
N PRO A 40 -9.77 -23.08 -8.37
CA PRO A 40 -9.46 -24.36 -7.75
C PRO A 40 -8.00 -24.75 -8.03
N PHE A 41 -7.25 -25.03 -6.98
CA PHE A 41 -5.87 -25.47 -7.09
C PHE A 41 -5.55 -26.51 -6.01
N PRO A 42 -4.88 -27.64 -6.33
CA PRO A 42 -4.61 -28.72 -5.39
C PRO A 42 -3.45 -28.37 -4.44
N SER A 43 -3.74 -27.47 -3.49
CA SER A 43 -2.82 -27.06 -2.43
C SER A 43 -3.41 -27.29 -1.05
N SER A 44 -2.55 -27.37 -0.03
CA SER A 44 -2.95 -27.47 1.37
C SER A 44 -3.41 -26.14 1.97
N GLN A 45 -3.16 -25.04 1.25
CA GLN A 45 -3.51 -23.68 1.66
C GLN A 45 -4.30 -22.99 0.57
N THR A 46 -5.18 -22.08 1.00
CA THR A 46 -5.86 -21.12 0.14
C THR A 46 -5.16 -19.78 0.24
N VAL A 47 -4.73 -19.24 -0.90
CA VAL A 47 -4.29 -17.85 -1.04
C VAL A 47 -5.52 -16.98 -1.23
N VAL A 48 -5.61 -15.90 -0.47
CA VAL A 48 -6.71 -14.91 -0.53
C VAL A 48 -6.13 -13.55 -0.89
N ARG A 49 -6.76 -12.90 -1.86
CA ARG A 49 -6.51 -11.50 -2.24
C ARG A 49 -7.84 -10.75 -2.21
N LEU A 50 -7.89 -9.68 -1.44
CA LEU A 50 -8.96 -8.69 -1.49
C LEU A 50 -8.39 -7.42 -2.07
N GLY A 51 -9.05 -6.82 -3.06
CA GLY A 51 -8.50 -5.61 -3.68
C GLY A 51 -9.55 -4.73 -4.33
N GLN A 52 -9.16 -3.51 -4.54
CA GLN A 52 -9.87 -2.50 -5.33
C GLN A 52 -8.87 -1.51 -5.91
N ILE A 53 -9.34 -0.62 -6.77
CA ILE A 53 -8.56 0.53 -7.18
C ILE A 53 -8.32 1.41 -5.95
N GLY A 54 -7.07 1.78 -5.74
CA GLY A 54 -6.61 2.62 -4.63
C GLY A 54 -6.35 4.06 -5.09
N ILE A 55 -5.07 4.48 -5.06
CA ILE A 55 -4.68 5.88 -5.29
C ILE A 55 -3.44 5.98 -6.19
N ASP A 56 -3.23 7.18 -6.76
CA ASP A 56 -1.97 7.60 -7.34
C ASP A 56 -1.07 8.31 -6.30
N HIS A 57 0.14 8.68 -6.71
CA HIS A 57 1.10 9.38 -5.86
C HIS A 57 0.72 10.84 -5.54
N HIS A 58 -0.20 11.46 -6.30
CA HIS A 58 -0.64 12.84 -6.13
C HIS A 58 -1.95 12.97 -5.37
N ASN A 59 -2.52 11.85 -4.92
CA ASN A 59 -3.76 11.84 -4.17
C ASN A 59 -3.61 12.65 -2.87
N GLN A 60 -4.54 13.56 -2.61
CA GLN A 60 -4.52 14.42 -1.42
C GLN A 60 -4.53 13.63 -0.10
N ASN A 61 -5.09 12.41 -0.11
CA ASN A 61 -5.15 11.52 1.04
C ASN A 61 -3.92 10.58 1.14
N TYR A 62 -2.87 10.80 0.33
CA TYR A 62 -1.70 9.91 0.28
C TYR A 62 -1.11 9.64 1.68
N PHE A 63 -0.76 10.69 2.44
CA PHE A 63 -0.14 10.52 3.76
C PHE A 63 -1.09 9.92 4.81
N PRO A 64 -2.36 10.38 4.96
CA PRO A 64 -3.33 9.72 5.82
C PRO A 64 -3.53 8.23 5.48
N LEU A 65 -3.60 7.86 4.20
CA LEU A 65 -3.76 6.47 3.78
C LEU A 65 -2.49 5.64 4.04
N MET A 66 -1.30 6.21 3.84
CA MET A 66 -0.03 5.51 4.14
C MET A 66 0.13 5.23 5.63
N VAL A 67 -0.13 6.23 6.48
CA VAL A 67 -0.08 6.05 7.94
C VAL A 67 -1.16 5.08 8.41
N GLY A 68 -2.40 5.25 7.93
CA GLY A 68 -3.51 4.36 8.27
C GLY A 68 -3.29 2.92 7.80
N ASN A 69 -2.72 2.74 6.61
CA ASN A 69 -2.38 1.41 6.11
C ASN A 69 -1.29 0.72 6.94
N TYR A 70 -0.29 1.47 7.42
CA TYR A 70 0.70 0.90 8.34
C TYR A 70 0.02 0.30 9.58
N ILE A 71 -0.97 1.00 10.14
CA ILE A 71 -1.73 0.53 11.30
C ILE A 71 -2.65 -0.63 10.93
N LEU A 72 -3.30 -0.60 9.76
CA LEU A 72 -4.23 -1.64 9.34
C LEU A 72 -3.52 -2.97 9.06
N GLY A 73 -2.51 -2.99 8.20
CA GLY A 73 -1.84 -4.22 7.75
C GLY A 73 -0.39 -4.06 7.34
N GLY A 74 0.06 -2.83 7.00
CA GLY A 74 1.43 -2.58 6.53
C GLY A 74 2.51 -2.76 7.59
N GLY A 75 2.17 -2.62 8.87
CA GLY A 75 3.06 -2.87 10.01
C GLY A 75 3.24 -4.36 10.33
N THR A 76 2.77 -5.25 9.47
CA THR A 76 2.84 -6.71 9.63
C THR A 76 2.35 -7.19 11.01
N LEU A 77 3.26 -7.59 11.91
CA LEU A 77 2.94 -8.18 13.22
C LEU A 77 2.25 -7.21 14.18
N VAL A 78 2.60 -5.94 14.13
CA VAL A 78 2.03 -4.89 15.01
C VAL A 78 0.78 -4.24 14.42
N SER A 79 0.36 -4.67 13.25
CA SER A 79 -0.85 -4.18 12.59
C SER A 79 -2.12 -4.82 13.14
N ARG A 80 -3.27 -4.18 12.93
CA ARG A 80 -4.57 -4.75 13.34
C ARG A 80 -4.88 -6.08 12.66
N LEU A 81 -4.62 -6.20 11.37
CA LEU A 81 -4.79 -7.46 10.66
C LEU A 81 -3.85 -8.53 11.19
N GLY A 82 -2.59 -8.20 11.44
CA GLY A 82 -1.63 -9.11 12.07
C GLY A 82 -2.11 -9.60 13.43
N THR A 83 -2.53 -8.69 14.29
CA THR A 83 -3.05 -9.00 15.62
C THR A 83 -4.34 -9.84 15.57
N GLU A 84 -5.32 -9.46 14.75
CA GLU A 84 -6.62 -10.11 14.76
C GLU A 84 -6.63 -11.48 14.06
N VAL A 85 -5.93 -11.61 12.92
CA VAL A 85 -6.00 -12.83 12.11
C VAL A 85 -4.90 -13.81 12.47
N ARG A 86 -3.67 -13.30 12.73
CA ARG A 86 -2.51 -14.14 13.01
C ARG A 86 -2.32 -14.38 14.51
N GLU A 87 -2.12 -13.32 15.30
CA GLU A 87 -1.68 -13.44 16.69
C GLU A 87 -2.77 -14.04 17.57
N LYS A 88 -3.98 -13.47 17.56
CA LYS A 88 -5.09 -13.92 18.41
C LYS A 88 -5.72 -15.24 17.98
N ARG A 89 -5.68 -15.58 16.69
CA ARG A 89 -6.44 -16.71 16.13
C ARG A 89 -5.63 -17.76 15.41
N GLY A 90 -4.37 -17.48 15.10
CA GLY A 90 -3.50 -18.44 14.41
C GLY A 90 -3.98 -18.84 13.01
N LEU A 91 -4.82 -18.01 12.36
CA LEU A 91 -5.47 -18.37 11.09
C LEU A 91 -4.51 -18.26 9.90
N THR A 92 -3.45 -17.50 10.01
CA THR A 92 -2.45 -17.30 8.95
C THR A 92 -1.05 -17.18 9.53
N TYR A 93 -0.04 -17.50 8.73
CA TYR A 93 1.35 -17.16 9.06
C TYR A 93 1.65 -15.68 8.80
N GLY A 94 1.01 -15.06 7.82
CA GLY A 94 1.18 -13.66 7.50
C GLY A 94 -0.03 -13.09 6.78
N ILE A 95 -0.35 -11.86 7.11
CA ILE A 95 -1.36 -11.03 6.47
C ILE A 95 -0.82 -9.61 6.37
N ASP A 96 -1.06 -8.97 5.25
CA ASP A 96 -0.67 -7.59 5.01
C ASP A 96 -1.75 -6.83 4.23
N SER A 97 -1.69 -5.51 4.31
CA SER A 97 -2.41 -4.61 3.42
C SER A 97 -1.47 -3.56 2.85
N GLN A 98 -1.72 -3.12 1.62
CA GLN A 98 -0.93 -2.10 0.98
C GLN A 98 -1.74 -1.27 -0.01
N PHE A 99 -1.48 0.02 -0.05
CA PHE A 99 -1.71 0.86 -1.21
C PHE A 99 -0.45 0.81 -2.08
N VAL A 100 -0.61 0.62 -3.38
CA VAL A 100 0.49 0.62 -4.36
C VAL A 100 0.29 1.80 -5.31
N PRO A 101 0.59 3.03 -4.92
CA PRO A 101 0.43 4.20 -5.77
C PRO A 101 1.27 4.08 -7.04
N MET A 102 0.69 4.46 -8.17
CA MET A 102 1.32 4.41 -9.48
C MET A 102 1.22 5.78 -10.17
N LEU A 103 1.60 5.89 -11.46
CA LEU A 103 1.36 7.09 -12.28
C LEU A 103 -0.13 7.39 -12.45
N GLY A 104 -0.94 6.34 -12.56
CA GLY A 104 -2.38 6.39 -12.38
C GLY A 104 -2.77 5.79 -11.04
N GLU A 105 -4.07 5.60 -10.81
CA GLU A 105 -4.57 4.95 -9.60
C GLU A 105 -4.11 3.49 -9.55
N GLY A 106 -3.20 3.19 -8.63
CA GLY A 106 -2.76 1.83 -8.34
C GLY A 106 -3.69 1.14 -7.34
N PRO A 107 -3.51 -0.17 -7.06
CA PRO A 107 -4.44 -0.92 -6.23
C PRO A 107 -4.25 -0.70 -4.72
N PHE A 108 -5.35 -0.89 -3.97
CA PHE A 108 -5.34 -1.27 -2.57
C PHE A 108 -5.55 -2.78 -2.49
N ILE A 109 -4.70 -3.50 -1.77
CA ILE A 109 -4.71 -4.96 -1.69
C ILE A 109 -4.54 -5.40 -0.25
N ILE A 110 -5.31 -6.42 0.17
CA ILE A 110 -5.08 -7.21 1.37
C ILE A 110 -4.74 -8.64 0.94
N SER A 111 -3.71 -9.21 1.55
CA SER A 111 -3.14 -10.48 1.16
C SER A 111 -2.96 -11.40 2.35
N LEU A 112 -3.39 -12.66 2.23
CA LEU A 112 -3.10 -13.70 3.22
C LEU A 112 -3.06 -15.08 2.56
N SER A 113 -2.46 -16.04 3.27
CA SER A 113 -2.57 -17.47 2.98
C SER A 113 -2.97 -18.22 4.26
N THR A 114 -3.89 -19.16 4.16
CA THR A 114 -4.43 -19.90 5.30
C THR A 114 -4.71 -21.34 4.94
N LYS A 115 -4.93 -22.22 5.92
CA LYS A 115 -5.39 -23.58 5.66
C LYS A 115 -6.74 -23.55 4.93
N ASN A 116 -6.97 -24.51 4.02
CA ASN A 116 -8.22 -24.56 3.24
C ASN A 116 -9.46 -24.57 4.15
N SER A 117 -9.44 -25.32 5.28
CA SER A 117 -10.54 -25.37 6.24
C SER A 117 -10.82 -24.06 6.96
N GLU A 118 -9.85 -23.15 7.02
CA GLU A 118 -9.94 -21.88 7.74
C GLU A 118 -10.15 -20.67 6.79
N ALA A 119 -10.19 -20.89 5.48
CA ALA A 119 -10.21 -19.79 4.50
C ALA A 119 -11.41 -18.85 4.69
N ARG A 120 -12.61 -19.38 4.94
CA ARG A 120 -13.81 -18.57 5.19
C ARG A 120 -13.72 -17.77 6.48
N ASN A 121 -13.21 -18.40 7.55
CA ASN A 121 -13.06 -17.78 8.86
C ASN A 121 -12.03 -16.64 8.80
N ALA A 122 -10.86 -16.90 8.20
CA ALA A 122 -9.81 -15.91 8.01
C ALA A 122 -10.29 -14.71 7.16
N LEU A 123 -11.02 -14.98 6.08
CA LEU A 123 -11.62 -13.96 5.23
C LEU A 123 -12.62 -13.10 6.01
N HIS A 124 -13.53 -13.73 6.76
CA HIS A 124 -14.54 -13.01 7.57
C HIS A 124 -13.88 -12.08 8.59
N ILE A 125 -12.90 -12.58 9.36
CA ILE A 125 -12.18 -11.75 10.35
C ILE A 125 -11.41 -10.60 9.67
N THR A 126 -10.83 -10.86 8.50
CA THR A 126 -10.14 -9.83 7.71
C THR A 126 -11.08 -8.71 7.29
N GLN A 127 -12.25 -9.06 6.74
CA GLN A 127 -13.27 -8.08 6.31
C GLN A 127 -13.84 -7.32 7.50
N ASP A 128 -14.15 -7.98 8.60
CA ASP A 128 -14.63 -7.34 9.83
C ASP A 128 -13.61 -6.34 10.38
N THR A 129 -12.33 -6.71 10.37
CA THR A 129 -11.24 -5.83 10.83
C THR A 129 -11.13 -4.59 9.94
N LEU A 130 -11.20 -4.77 8.62
CA LEU A 130 -11.21 -3.66 7.65
C LEU A 130 -12.41 -2.72 7.88
N ILE A 131 -13.62 -3.25 7.98
CA ILE A 131 -14.86 -2.48 8.19
C ILE A 131 -14.77 -1.68 9.50
N LYS A 132 -14.29 -2.31 10.58
CA LYS A 132 -14.10 -1.63 11.88
C LYS A 132 -13.05 -0.51 11.79
N PHE A 133 -11.97 -0.74 11.02
CA PHE A 133 -10.95 0.28 10.82
C PHE A 133 -11.49 1.48 10.04
N ILE A 134 -12.21 1.25 8.95
CA ILE A 134 -12.84 2.32 8.15
C ILE A 134 -13.82 3.13 9.00
N LYS A 135 -14.62 2.45 9.83
CA LYS A 135 -15.63 3.11 10.67
C LYS A 135 -15.03 3.96 11.79
N ASN A 136 -14.04 3.40 12.49
CA ASN A 136 -13.57 3.95 13.76
C ASN A 136 -12.23 4.69 13.66
N GLY A 137 -11.43 4.42 12.61
CA GLY A 137 -10.05 4.89 12.51
C GLY A 137 -9.11 4.23 13.53
N PRO A 138 -7.87 4.73 13.65
CA PRO A 138 -6.90 4.29 14.64
C PRO A 138 -7.21 4.88 16.02
N ASN A 139 -6.68 4.24 17.07
CA ASN A 139 -6.59 4.87 18.38
C ASN A 139 -5.31 5.73 18.50
N LYS A 140 -5.19 6.46 19.60
CA LYS A 140 -4.07 7.40 19.83
C LYS A 140 -2.71 6.69 19.92
N GLU A 141 -2.68 5.52 20.53
CA GLU A 141 -1.44 4.75 20.71
C GLU A 141 -0.95 4.18 19.38
N GLU A 142 -1.84 3.61 18.58
CA GLU A 142 -1.55 3.12 17.23
C GLU A 142 -1.01 4.24 16.34
N LEU A 143 -1.67 5.41 16.36
CA LEU A 143 -1.23 6.55 15.56
C LEU A 143 0.16 7.04 15.98
N THR A 144 0.40 7.15 17.30
CA THR A 144 1.69 7.59 17.82
C THR A 144 2.80 6.61 17.43
N SER A 145 2.58 5.32 17.62
CA SER A 145 3.55 4.26 17.27
C SER A 145 3.83 4.20 15.78
N ALA A 146 2.78 4.33 14.94
CA ALA A 146 2.93 4.36 13.49
C ALA A 146 3.79 5.55 13.02
N LYS A 147 3.52 6.75 13.52
CA LYS A 147 4.32 7.94 13.22
C LYS A 147 5.77 7.78 13.64
N GLN A 148 6.02 7.31 14.86
CA GLN A 148 7.36 7.07 15.36
C GLN A 148 8.15 6.10 14.48
N TYR A 149 7.50 5.00 14.07
CA TYR A 149 8.14 4.02 13.19
C TYR A 149 8.42 4.60 11.81
N LEU A 150 7.43 5.20 11.15
CA LEU A 150 7.55 5.72 9.78
C LEU A 150 8.58 6.85 9.69
N THR A 151 8.61 7.74 10.69
CA THR A 151 9.59 8.84 10.72
C THR A 151 10.97 8.36 11.16
N GLY A 152 11.05 7.44 12.11
CA GLY A 152 12.32 6.88 12.61
C GLY A 152 13.02 5.95 11.61
N SER A 153 12.25 5.22 10.78
CA SER A 153 12.80 4.36 9.74
C SER A 153 13.17 5.11 8.44
N PHE A 154 12.64 6.30 8.22
CA PHE A 154 12.88 7.07 7.00
C PHE A 154 14.38 7.34 6.74
N PRO A 155 15.20 7.80 7.71
CA PRO A 155 16.63 7.99 7.48
C PRO A 155 17.35 6.70 7.06
N LEU A 156 16.88 5.51 7.51
CA LEU A 156 17.46 4.22 7.13
C LEU A 156 17.24 3.93 5.63
N SER A 157 16.17 4.45 5.04
CA SER A 157 15.92 4.34 3.60
C SER A 157 16.93 5.14 2.75
N LEU A 158 17.70 6.03 3.37
CA LEU A 158 18.76 6.84 2.77
C LEU A 158 20.16 6.30 3.09
N GLY A 159 20.29 5.13 3.72
CA GLY A 159 21.53 4.58 4.26
C GLY A 159 22.54 4.09 3.23
N SER A 160 22.25 4.14 1.91
CA SER A 160 23.19 3.77 0.86
C SER A 160 22.97 4.59 -0.41
N ASN A 161 24.04 4.73 -1.23
CA ASN A 161 23.93 5.42 -2.52
C ASN A 161 22.87 4.77 -3.43
N THR A 162 22.76 3.44 -3.41
CA THR A 162 21.73 2.72 -4.17
C THR A 162 20.32 3.09 -3.72
N ASN A 163 20.09 3.17 -2.43
CA ASN A 163 18.79 3.56 -1.88
C ASN A 163 18.43 5.01 -2.25
N ILE A 164 19.41 5.91 -2.12
CA ILE A 164 19.23 7.33 -2.52
C ILE A 164 18.91 7.41 -4.02
N ALA A 165 19.68 6.74 -4.87
CA ALA A 165 19.44 6.73 -6.32
C ALA A 165 18.05 6.20 -6.68
N ASN A 166 17.62 5.09 -6.07
CA ASN A 166 16.28 4.53 -6.28
C ASN A 166 15.17 5.47 -5.83
N LEU A 167 15.38 6.20 -4.72
CA LEU A 167 14.40 7.17 -4.23
C LEU A 167 14.30 8.38 -5.16
N LEU A 168 15.45 8.91 -5.61
CA LEU A 168 15.49 10.01 -6.58
C LEU A 168 14.87 9.61 -7.93
N LEU A 169 15.15 8.39 -8.40
CA LEU A 169 14.50 7.83 -9.60
C LEU A 169 12.98 7.76 -9.42
N ARG A 170 12.51 7.29 -8.27
CA ARG A 170 11.07 7.25 -7.95
C ARG A 170 10.47 8.67 -7.93
N MET A 171 11.15 9.64 -7.31
CA MET A 171 10.70 11.02 -7.28
C MET A 171 10.56 11.59 -8.69
N ALA A 172 11.57 11.39 -9.55
CA ALA A 172 11.54 11.82 -10.93
C ALA A 172 10.45 11.12 -11.75
N PHE A 173 10.33 9.79 -11.62
CA PHE A 173 9.35 8.98 -12.37
C PHE A 173 7.89 9.33 -12.02
N TYR A 174 7.61 9.57 -10.75
CA TYR A 174 6.26 9.92 -10.27
C TYR A 174 6.03 11.43 -10.19
N HIS A 175 6.97 12.25 -10.68
CA HIS A 175 6.89 13.72 -10.64
C HIS A 175 6.60 14.27 -9.24
N LEU A 176 7.25 13.69 -8.22
CA LEU A 176 7.11 14.17 -6.85
C LEU A 176 7.83 15.50 -6.68
N PRO A 177 7.40 16.37 -5.75
CA PRO A 177 8.04 17.67 -5.53
C PRO A 177 9.52 17.53 -5.15
N ASP A 178 10.37 18.46 -5.57
CA ASP A 178 11.82 18.45 -5.27
C ASP A 178 12.10 18.41 -3.76
N ASN A 179 11.24 19.05 -2.95
CA ASN A 179 11.32 19.07 -1.50
C ASN A 179 10.61 17.87 -0.81
N TYR A 180 10.31 16.79 -1.55
CA TYR A 180 9.60 15.64 -1.01
C TYR A 180 10.30 15.05 0.22
N LEU A 181 11.63 14.88 0.15
CA LEU A 181 12.43 14.32 1.25
C LEU A 181 12.43 15.23 2.47
N ASP A 182 12.54 16.53 2.28
CA ASP A 182 12.58 17.53 3.35
C ASP A 182 11.24 17.62 4.10
N THR A 183 10.14 17.39 3.38
CA THR A 183 8.77 17.53 3.91
C THR A 183 8.16 16.23 4.39
N TYR A 184 8.74 15.07 4.05
CA TYR A 184 8.16 13.75 4.33
C TYR A 184 7.84 13.55 5.83
N VAL A 185 8.84 13.76 6.70
CA VAL A 185 8.69 13.57 8.15
C VAL A 185 7.63 14.52 8.73
N ALA A 186 7.63 15.79 8.29
CA ALA A 186 6.65 16.77 8.72
C ALA A 186 5.22 16.38 8.30
N LYS A 187 5.04 15.90 7.07
CA LYS A 187 3.74 15.42 6.54
C LYS A 187 3.23 14.20 7.30
N ILE A 188 4.08 13.21 7.61
CA ILE A 188 3.69 12.07 8.45
C ILE A 188 3.27 12.54 9.85
N ASN A 189 4.05 13.41 10.47
CA ASN A 189 3.75 13.92 11.82
C ASN A 189 2.46 14.76 11.89
N ALA A 190 2.11 15.44 10.81
CA ALA A 190 0.88 16.24 10.72
C ALA A 190 -0.41 15.41 10.64
N VAL A 191 -0.34 14.14 10.16
CA VAL A 191 -1.54 13.30 9.99
C VAL A 191 -2.29 13.12 11.30
N THR A 192 -3.61 13.27 11.28
CA THR A 192 -4.52 13.05 12.41
C THR A 192 -5.33 11.77 12.26
N ASP A 193 -5.90 11.26 13.34
CA ASP A 193 -6.82 10.12 13.34
C ASP A 193 -8.09 10.39 12.53
N ALA A 194 -8.59 11.62 12.61
CA ALA A 194 -9.75 12.07 11.83
C ALA A 194 -9.47 12.04 10.33
N GLU A 195 -8.31 12.53 9.89
CA GLU A 195 -7.89 12.47 8.48
C GLU A 195 -7.73 11.03 8.00
N ILE A 196 -7.15 10.14 8.80
CA ILE A 196 -7.03 8.71 8.45
C ILE A 196 -8.42 8.11 8.26
N ARG A 197 -9.32 8.31 9.22
CA ARG A 197 -10.70 7.80 9.14
C ARG A 197 -11.42 8.32 7.90
N GLN A 198 -11.36 9.62 7.66
CA GLN A 198 -11.99 10.25 6.50
C GLN A 198 -11.39 9.71 5.18
N ALA A 199 -10.07 9.61 5.09
CA ALA A 199 -9.38 9.08 3.90
C ALA A 199 -9.79 7.64 3.59
N PHE A 200 -9.84 6.77 4.60
CA PHE A 200 -10.29 5.39 4.40
C PHE A 200 -11.77 5.30 4.00
N GLN A 201 -12.65 6.11 4.59
CA GLN A 201 -14.07 6.16 4.21
C GLN A 201 -14.27 6.64 2.78
N GLN A 202 -13.42 7.52 2.27
CA GLN A 202 -13.48 8.03 0.90
C GLN A 202 -12.89 7.05 -0.13
N GLN A 203 -11.81 6.36 0.23
CA GLN A 203 -11.01 5.59 -0.73
C GLN A 203 -11.26 4.09 -0.70
N VAL A 204 -11.76 3.54 0.41
CA VAL A 204 -11.95 2.10 0.57
C VAL A 204 -13.42 1.77 0.75
N ASN A 205 -13.99 1.06 -0.23
CA ASN A 205 -15.37 0.57 -0.16
C ASN A 205 -15.38 -0.95 0.05
N PRO A 206 -15.62 -1.45 1.27
CA PRO A 206 -15.60 -2.88 1.55
C PRO A 206 -16.70 -3.68 0.83
N GLU A 207 -17.75 -3.01 0.33
CA GLU A 207 -18.84 -3.62 -0.43
C GLU A 207 -18.52 -3.80 -1.92
N LYS A 208 -17.38 -3.25 -2.41
CA LYS A 208 -16.97 -3.29 -3.81
C LYS A 208 -15.58 -3.89 -4.01
N LEU A 209 -15.17 -4.79 -3.12
CA LEU A 209 -13.89 -5.46 -3.23
C LEU A 209 -13.96 -6.64 -4.21
N LEU A 210 -12.92 -6.78 -5.03
CA LEU A 210 -12.63 -8.02 -5.73
C LEU A 210 -12.01 -9.01 -4.74
N LEU A 211 -12.63 -10.16 -4.57
CA LEU A 211 -12.09 -11.29 -3.83
C LEU A 211 -11.56 -12.33 -4.82
N VAL A 212 -10.27 -12.63 -4.75
CA VAL A 212 -9.68 -13.75 -5.47
C VAL A 212 -9.19 -14.78 -4.46
N THR A 213 -9.61 -16.02 -4.65
CA THR A 213 -9.13 -17.17 -3.87
C THR A 213 -8.51 -18.21 -4.79
N VAL A 214 -7.36 -18.75 -4.40
CA VAL A 214 -6.67 -19.83 -5.10
C VAL A 214 -6.41 -20.96 -4.13
N GLY A 215 -7.03 -22.13 -4.33
CA GLY A 215 -6.94 -23.26 -3.40
C GLY A 215 -8.13 -24.19 -3.51
N GLN A 216 -8.38 -24.95 -2.43
CA GLN A 216 -9.48 -25.92 -2.30
C GLN A 216 -10.59 -25.40 -1.35
N SER A 217 -10.84 -24.11 -1.32
CA SER A 217 -11.86 -23.50 -0.43
C SER A 217 -13.23 -23.41 -1.08
#